data_8ef9cb8329b683f5078a81f97798bbf0
#
_entry.id   8ef9cb8329b683f5078a81f97798bbf0
#
_cell.length_a   1.000
_cell.length_b   1.000
_cell.length_c   1.000
_cell.angle_alpha   90.00
_cell.angle_beta   90.00
_cell.angle_gamma   90.00
#
_symmetry.space_group_name_H-M   'P 1'
#
loop_
_entity.id
_entity.type
_entity.pdbx_description
1 polymer ?
#
loop_
_entity_poly.entity_id
_entity_poly.type
_entity_poly.pdbx_seq_one_letter_code
_entity_poly.pdbx_strand_id
1 'polypeptide(L)'
;MNRKIETAIVVAPRIWKSSKNYHNSVEEISLLISTLGVKVKGVVEQKINTINPAYFIGSGKAKQVIEQAKMLGVNYIIFDEDLSPVQTKNFQKLNKDIKLLDRPGVILEIFFRNAKSKESKTQVEL
;
A
#
# COMPACT_ATOMS: atom_id res chain seq x y z
N MET A 1 13.08 0.09 -24.77
CA MET A 1 12.23 0.95 -23.95
C MET A 1 12.27 0.51 -22.50
N ASN A 2 12.78 1.39 -21.66
CA ASN A 2 13.04 1.03 -20.27
C ASN A 2 11.82 1.28 -19.40
N ARG A 3 11.12 0.22 -19.06
CA ARG A 3 10.10 0.30 -18.03
C ARG A 3 10.77 0.22 -16.68
N LYS A 4 10.67 1.28 -15.92
CA LYS A 4 11.10 1.23 -14.54
C LYS A 4 10.14 0.31 -13.77
N ILE A 5 10.70 -0.62 -13.00
CA ILE A 5 9.91 -1.46 -12.13
C ILE A 5 9.40 -0.59 -10.99
N GLU A 6 8.09 -0.56 -10.80
CA GLU A 6 7.50 0.14 -9.67
C GLU A 6 7.81 -0.59 -8.38
N THR A 7 8.03 0.16 -7.32
CA THR A 7 8.39 -0.38 -6.03
C THR A 7 7.49 0.17 -4.93
N ALA A 8 7.45 -0.53 -3.81
CA ALA A 8 6.59 -0.16 -2.69
C ALA A 8 7.25 -0.49 -1.36
N ILE A 9 6.82 0.24 -0.34
CA ILE A 9 7.05 -0.12 1.05
C ILE A 9 5.71 -0.55 1.64
N VAL A 10 5.70 -1.63 2.39
CA VAL A 10 4.50 -2.14 3.06
C VAL A 10 4.52 -1.72 4.52
N VAL A 11 3.42 -1.16 4.98
CA VAL A 11 3.22 -0.85 6.40
C VAL A 11 2.28 -1.88 6.98
N ALA A 12 2.77 -2.64 7.96
CA ALA A 12 2.02 -3.73 8.57
C ALA A 12 1.76 -3.41 10.04
N PRO A 13 0.62 -2.76 10.36
CA PRO A 13 0.28 -2.51 11.74
C PRO A 13 -0.09 -3.80 12.44
N ARG A 14 0.36 -3.95 13.69
CA ARG A 14 0.05 -5.10 14.55
C ARG A 14 -0.67 -4.60 15.78
N ILE A 15 -1.97 -4.85 15.83
CA ILE A 15 -2.83 -4.37 16.91
C ILE A 15 -2.68 -5.30 18.11
N TRP A 16 -2.39 -4.73 19.26
CA TRP A 16 -2.24 -5.47 20.51
C TRP A 16 -3.50 -6.28 20.83
N LYS A 17 -3.33 -7.54 21.23
CA LYS A 17 -4.42 -8.47 21.56
C LYS A 17 -5.39 -8.77 20.42
N SER A 18 -5.01 -8.49 19.19
CA SER A 18 -5.80 -8.90 18.02
C SER A 18 -5.68 -10.42 17.81
N SER A 19 -6.77 -11.04 17.36
CA SER A 19 -6.75 -12.46 16.96
C SER A 19 -6.27 -12.67 15.53
N LYS A 20 -5.96 -11.61 14.81
CA LYS A 20 -5.52 -11.66 13.41
C LYS A 20 -4.15 -12.32 13.28
N ASN A 21 -4.01 -13.20 12.30
CA ASN A 21 -2.72 -13.80 11.96
C ASN A 21 -1.95 -12.84 11.05
N TYR A 22 -1.09 -12.03 11.62
CA TYR A 22 -0.35 -11.01 10.89
C TYR A 22 0.69 -11.57 9.93
N HIS A 23 1.25 -12.74 10.22
CA HIS A 23 2.20 -13.37 9.31
C HIS A 23 1.53 -13.70 7.98
N ASN A 24 0.38 -14.37 8.02
CA ASN A 24 -0.38 -14.70 6.82
C ASN A 24 -0.87 -13.45 6.10
N SER A 25 -1.24 -12.42 6.84
CA SER A 25 -1.71 -11.15 6.27
C SER A 25 -0.63 -10.49 5.40
N VAL A 26 0.61 -10.44 5.89
CA VAL A 26 1.73 -9.87 5.13
C VAL A 26 2.03 -10.72 3.90
N GLU A 27 1.98 -12.04 4.02
CA GLU A 27 2.17 -12.93 2.86
C GLU A 27 1.10 -12.68 1.79
N GLU A 28 -0.16 -12.57 2.20
CA GLU A 28 -1.27 -12.33 1.28
C GLU A 28 -1.12 -11.01 0.54
N ILE A 29 -0.82 -9.92 1.26
CA ILE A 29 -0.68 -8.62 0.61
C ILE A 29 0.53 -8.60 -0.31
N SER A 30 1.60 -9.28 0.05
CA SER A 30 2.80 -9.37 -0.78
C SER A 30 2.49 -10.08 -2.11
N LEU A 31 1.68 -11.12 -2.08
CA LEU A 31 1.23 -11.81 -3.29
C LEU A 31 0.36 -10.89 -4.17
N LEU A 32 -0.54 -10.13 -3.57
CA LEU A 32 -1.37 -9.17 -4.28
C LEU A 32 -0.51 -8.09 -4.94
N ILE A 33 0.47 -7.57 -4.23
CA ILE A 33 1.39 -6.57 -4.74
C ILE A 33 2.21 -7.14 -5.91
N SER A 34 2.65 -8.39 -5.80
CA SER A 34 3.35 -9.08 -6.88
C SER A 34 2.47 -9.20 -8.12
N THR A 35 1.18 -9.54 -7.95
CA THR A 35 0.21 -9.59 -9.04
C THR A 35 0.08 -8.25 -9.73
N LEU A 36 0.18 -7.17 -8.98
CA LEU A 36 0.16 -5.81 -9.52
C LEU A 36 1.42 -5.47 -10.35
N GLY A 37 2.47 -6.26 -10.20
CA GLY A 37 3.74 -6.01 -10.89
C GLY A 37 4.64 -5.04 -10.14
N VAL A 38 4.40 -4.85 -8.86
CA VAL A 38 5.15 -3.95 -7.99
C VAL A 38 6.07 -4.77 -7.08
N LYS A 39 7.31 -4.31 -6.91
CA LYS A 39 8.29 -4.97 -6.06
C LYS A 39 8.30 -4.34 -4.67
N VAL A 40 8.18 -5.17 -3.65
CA VAL A 40 8.26 -4.71 -2.26
C VAL A 40 9.72 -4.52 -1.87
N LYS A 41 10.07 -3.31 -1.48
CA LYS A 41 11.42 -2.94 -1.05
C LYS A 41 11.63 -3.09 0.46
N GLY A 42 10.56 -3.05 1.22
CA GLY A 42 10.66 -3.19 2.66
C GLY A 42 9.30 -3.33 3.31
N VAL A 43 9.29 -3.88 4.50
CA VAL A 43 8.09 -4.03 5.32
C VAL A 43 8.34 -3.37 6.67
N VAL A 44 7.49 -2.42 7.03
CA VAL A 44 7.55 -1.74 8.32
C VAL A 44 6.46 -2.32 9.21
N GLU A 45 6.85 -3.08 10.21
CA GLU A 45 5.91 -3.60 11.20
C GLU A 45 5.81 -2.59 12.34
N GLN A 46 4.59 -2.30 12.75
CA GLN A 46 4.36 -1.34 13.83
C GLN A 46 3.34 -1.90 14.81
N LYS A 47 3.80 -2.11 16.03
CA LYS A 47 2.90 -2.50 17.13
C LYS A 47 2.11 -1.27 17.58
N ILE A 48 0.79 -1.42 17.69
CA ILE A 48 -0.08 -0.36 18.16
C ILE A 48 -1.03 -0.91 19.21
N ASN A 49 -1.33 -0.11 20.22
CA ASN A 49 -2.32 -0.47 21.26
C ASN A 49 -3.73 -0.13 20.82
N THR A 50 -3.89 1.05 20.21
CA THR A 50 -5.17 1.51 19.69
C THR A 50 -4.96 2.13 18.33
N ILE A 51 -5.97 2.01 17.48
CA ILE A 51 -5.93 2.58 16.13
C ILE A 51 -6.04 4.10 16.24
N ASN A 52 -5.06 4.81 15.66
CA ASN A 52 -5.10 6.26 15.60
C ASN A 52 -6.14 6.70 14.56
N PRO A 53 -7.13 7.52 14.94
CA PRO A 53 -8.18 7.93 14.00
C PRO A 53 -7.67 8.80 12.86
N ALA A 54 -6.54 9.46 13.02
CA ALA A 54 -5.99 10.34 11.98
C ALA A 54 -5.10 9.61 10.98
N TYR A 55 -4.30 8.62 11.42
CA TYR A 55 -3.29 7.97 10.58
C TYR A 55 -3.23 6.44 10.71
N PHE A 56 -4.10 5.83 11.48
CA PHE A 56 -4.07 4.41 11.85
C PHE A 56 -2.92 4.10 12.83
N ILE A 57 -1.71 4.51 12.47
CA ILE A 57 -0.51 4.47 13.35
C ILE A 57 -0.29 5.87 13.94
N GLY A 58 0.63 6.01 14.89
CA GLY A 58 0.90 7.33 15.48
C GLY A 58 1.37 8.34 14.44
N SER A 59 1.09 9.63 14.67
CA SER A 59 1.44 10.68 13.71
C SER A 59 2.94 10.77 13.45
N GLY A 60 3.76 10.60 14.49
CA GLY A 60 5.22 10.58 14.34
C GLY A 60 5.69 9.42 13.49
N LYS A 61 5.09 8.23 13.69
CA LYS A 61 5.41 7.05 12.90
C LYS A 61 4.97 7.20 11.44
N ALA A 62 3.83 7.84 11.21
CA ALA A 62 3.36 8.14 9.86
C ALA A 62 4.38 8.99 9.09
N LYS A 63 4.92 10.02 9.75
CA LYS A 63 5.96 10.86 9.15
C LYS A 63 7.23 10.08 8.88
N GLN A 64 7.64 9.19 9.80
CA GLN A 64 8.82 8.34 9.61
C GLN A 64 8.65 7.40 8.41
N VAL A 65 7.47 6.82 8.24
CA VAL A 65 7.18 5.94 7.10
C VAL A 65 7.31 6.71 5.79
N ILE A 66 6.78 7.92 5.73
CA ILE A 66 6.86 8.76 4.53
C ILE A 66 8.32 9.12 4.23
N GLU A 67 9.09 9.49 5.25
CA GLU A 67 10.52 9.78 5.10
C GLU A 67 11.28 8.58 4.55
N GLN A 68 11.01 7.39 5.11
CA GLN A 68 11.65 6.15 4.67
C GLN A 68 11.27 5.82 3.23
N ALA A 69 10.01 6.01 2.86
CA ALA A 69 9.53 5.79 1.50
C ALA A 69 10.24 6.72 0.51
N LYS A 70 10.44 7.98 0.88
CA LYS A 70 11.17 8.95 0.06
C LYS A 70 12.62 8.54 -0.11
N MET A 71 13.27 8.12 0.97
CA MET A 71 14.67 7.67 0.93
C MET A 71 14.86 6.46 0.03
N LEU A 72 13.92 5.52 0.06
CA LEU A 72 13.96 4.32 -0.77
C LEU A 72 13.56 4.59 -2.22
N GLY A 73 12.97 5.74 -2.50
CA GLY A 73 12.52 6.09 -3.84
C GLY A 73 11.38 5.23 -4.36
N VAL A 74 10.51 4.74 -3.46
CA VAL A 74 9.40 3.89 -3.85
C VAL A 74 8.26 4.69 -4.46
N ASN A 75 7.44 4.01 -5.26
CA ASN A 75 6.27 4.60 -5.91
C ASN A 75 5.01 4.53 -5.05
N TYR A 76 4.97 3.57 -4.11
CA TYR A 76 3.79 3.28 -3.30
C TYR A 76 4.14 3.11 -1.84
N ILE A 77 3.23 3.59 -0.99
CA ILE A 77 3.14 3.17 0.41
C ILE A 77 1.87 2.34 0.51
N ILE A 78 2.00 1.08 0.91
CA ILE A 78 0.88 0.14 0.94
C ILE A 78 0.64 -0.30 2.38
N PHE A 79 -0.55 0.03 2.90
CA PHE A 79 -0.98 -0.39 4.23
C PHE A 79 -1.64 -1.76 4.18
N ASP A 80 -1.18 -2.65 5.04
CA ASP A 80 -1.80 -3.98 5.19
C ASP A 80 -2.99 -3.92 6.16
N GLU A 81 -3.86 -2.93 5.98
CA GLU A 81 -5.09 -2.72 6.73
C GLU A 81 -6.04 -1.85 5.90
N ASP A 82 -7.29 -1.82 6.30
CA ASP A 82 -8.26 -0.92 5.68
C ASP A 82 -8.13 0.47 6.33
N LEU A 83 -7.84 1.48 5.52
CA LEU A 83 -7.77 2.85 5.99
C LEU A 83 -9.13 3.53 5.84
N SER A 84 -9.50 4.35 6.82
CA SER A 84 -10.68 5.20 6.70
C SER A 84 -10.43 6.32 5.68
N PRO A 85 -11.48 6.94 5.13
CA PRO A 85 -11.30 8.10 4.25
C PRO A 85 -10.50 9.23 4.89
N VAL A 86 -10.70 9.47 6.20
CA VAL A 86 -9.97 10.50 6.93
C VAL A 86 -8.48 10.15 7.02
N GLN A 87 -8.17 8.90 7.35
CA GLN A 87 -6.78 8.44 7.43
C GLN A 87 -6.08 8.56 6.08
N THR A 88 -6.74 8.12 5.02
CA THR A 88 -6.20 8.22 3.66
C THR A 88 -5.92 9.67 3.29
N LYS A 89 -6.88 10.54 3.53
CA LYS A 89 -6.74 11.97 3.22
C LYS A 89 -5.58 12.61 3.97
N ASN A 90 -5.43 12.27 5.25
CA ASN A 90 -4.36 12.81 6.07
C ASN A 90 -2.98 12.40 5.58
N PHE A 91 -2.81 11.14 5.19
CA PHE A 91 -1.57 10.67 4.57
C PHE A 91 -1.27 11.41 3.27
N GLN A 92 -2.29 11.60 2.43
CA GLN A 92 -2.13 12.31 1.16
C GLN A 92 -1.75 13.77 1.36
N LYS A 93 -2.19 14.38 2.45
CA LYS A 93 -1.77 15.75 2.80
C LYS A 93 -0.30 15.82 3.19
N LEU A 94 0.21 14.77 3.85
CA LEU A 94 1.61 14.72 4.25
C LEU A 94 2.55 14.49 3.06
N ASN A 95 2.09 13.74 2.07
CA ASN A 95 2.91 13.43 0.90
C ASN A 95 2.03 13.16 -0.32
N LYS A 96 2.20 13.98 -1.35
CA LYS A 96 1.44 13.86 -2.61
C LYS A 96 2.20 13.12 -3.69
N ASP A 97 3.51 12.88 -3.51
CA ASP A 97 4.36 12.31 -4.54
C ASP A 97 4.31 10.78 -4.60
N ILE A 98 4.11 10.15 -3.46
CA ILE A 98 4.06 8.69 -3.35
C ILE A 98 2.61 8.28 -3.18
N LYS A 99 2.16 7.35 -4.03
CA LYS A 99 0.76 6.90 -4.00
C LYS A 99 0.53 6.01 -2.78
N LEU A 100 -0.54 6.30 -2.06
CA LEU A 100 -0.97 5.51 -0.90
C LEU A 100 -2.03 4.52 -1.33
N LEU A 101 -1.84 3.26 -0.97
CA LEU A 101 -2.86 2.21 -1.14
C LEU A 101 -3.05 1.48 0.18
N ASP A 102 -4.27 1.08 0.46
CA ASP A 102 -4.59 0.12 1.51
C ASP A 102 -4.95 -1.23 0.88
N ARG A 103 -5.38 -2.21 1.66
CA ARG A 103 -5.72 -3.53 1.11
C ARG A 103 -6.78 -3.45 0.01
N PRO A 104 -7.94 -2.81 0.24
CA PRO A 104 -8.91 -2.64 -0.84
C PRO A 104 -8.36 -1.88 -2.03
N GLY A 105 -7.49 -0.89 -1.79
CA GLY A 105 -6.87 -0.11 -2.85
C GLY A 105 -5.99 -0.94 -3.77
N VAL A 106 -5.23 -1.89 -3.22
CA VAL A 106 -4.42 -2.81 -4.01
C VAL A 106 -5.30 -3.66 -4.91
N ILE A 107 -6.39 -4.20 -4.35
CA ILE A 107 -7.33 -5.04 -5.10
C ILE A 107 -7.97 -4.26 -6.24
N LEU A 108 -8.39 -3.01 -5.98
CA LEU A 108 -8.96 -2.15 -7.00
C LEU A 108 -7.94 -1.83 -8.10
N GLU A 109 -6.70 -1.57 -7.74
CA GLU A 109 -5.64 -1.30 -8.70
C GLU A 109 -5.43 -2.49 -9.65
N ILE A 110 -5.40 -3.70 -9.11
CA ILE A 110 -5.30 -4.93 -9.90
C ILE A 110 -6.48 -5.02 -10.88
N PHE A 111 -7.69 -4.77 -10.38
CA PHE A 111 -8.90 -4.82 -11.19
C PHE A 111 -8.84 -3.82 -12.35
N PHE A 112 -8.48 -2.58 -12.07
CA PHE A 112 -8.41 -1.54 -13.09
C PHE A 112 -7.35 -1.84 -14.15
N ARG A 113 -6.20 -2.36 -13.77
CA ARG A 113 -5.16 -2.72 -14.72
C ARG A 113 -5.61 -3.86 -15.62
N ASN A 114 -6.31 -4.86 -15.09
CA ASN A 114 -6.85 -5.96 -15.87
C ASN A 114 -7.93 -5.51 -16.84
N ALA A 115 -8.84 -4.65 -16.40
CA ALA A 115 -9.90 -4.11 -17.25
C ALA A 115 -9.32 -3.32 -18.42
N LYS A 116 -8.33 -2.47 -18.14
CA LYS A 116 -7.65 -1.66 -19.16
C LYS A 116 -6.94 -2.54 -20.18
N SER A 117 -6.30 -3.61 -19.72
CA SER A 117 -5.62 -4.56 -20.60
C SER A 117 -6.61 -5.27 -21.54
N LYS A 118 -7.77 -5.66 -21.03
CA LYS A 118 -8.82 -6.28 -21.85
C LYS A 118 -9.37 -5.33 -22.89
N GLU A 119 -9.60 -4.08 -22.52
CA GLU A 119 -10.05 -3.06 -23.46
C GLU A 119 -9.06 -2.85 -24.59
N SER A 120 -7.77 -2.79 -24.27
CA SER A 120 -6.72 -2.66 -25.25
C SER A 120 -6.71 -3.82 -26.24
N LYS A 121 -6.86 -5.04 -25.75
CA LYS A 121 -6.91 -6.24 -26.60
C LYS A 121 -8.13 -6.21 -27.52
N THR A 122 -9.28 -5.85 -27.00
CA THR A 122 -10.50 -5.76 -27.79
C THR A 122 -10.35 -4.75 -28.90
N GLN A 123 -9.76 -3.62 -28.63
CA GLN A 123 -9.54 -2.57 -29.64
C GLN A 123 -8.58 -3.03 -30.75
N VAL A 124 -7.57 -3.79 -30.39
CA VAL A 124 -6.60 -4.29 -31.37
C VAL A 124 -7.22 -5.30 -32.33
N GLU A 125 -8.18 -6.08 -31.87
CA GLU A 125 -8.86 -7.09 -32.67
C GLU A 125 -9.85 -6.49 -33.66
N LEU A 126 -10.27 -5.28 -33.44
CA LEU A 126 -11.20 -4.61 -34.35
C LEU A 126 -10.47 -3.98 -35.54
#